data_7b51a1447682fd1f0a443ae10c58bdf4
#
_entry.id   7b51a1447682fd1f0a443ae10c58bdf4
#
_cell.length_a   1.000
_cell.length_b   1.000
_cell.length_c   1.000
_cell.angle_alpha   90.00
_cell.angle_beta   90.00
_cell.angle_gamma   90.00
#
_symmetry.space_group_name_H-M   'P 1'
#
loop_
_entity.id
_entity.type
_entity.pdbx_description
1 polymer ?
#
loop_
_entity_poly.entity_id
_entity_poly.type
_entity_poly.pdbx_seq_one_letter_code
_entity_poly.pdbx_strand_id
1 'polypeptide(L)'
;MADVMTASPGTKASTGALMELRGLEAWYGESHVLHGVDIDIREGEVVTLLGRNGAGKTSTLRSIMGLVPRRSGSVKYEGKEFVNARPDIIARAGIAYCPEERGIFASLDVTENLMLPPMVRPGGLPLDEIYTLFPNLKERARSQGTKLSGGEQQMLAIARILRTGARLLLLDEPSEGLAPVIVQQIG
;
A
#
# COMPACT_ATOMS: atom_id res chain seq x y z
N MET A 1 2.38 -25.44 -3.97
CA MET A 1 1.07 -24.90 -4.36
C MET A 1 0.57 -24.06 -3.20
N ALA A 2 0.52 -22.76 -3.35
CA ALA A 2 -0.03 -21.87 -2.33
C ALA A 2 -1.49 -21.60 -2.72
N ASP A 3 -2.42 -22.12 -1.90
CA ASP A 3 -3.85 -21.81 -2.04
C ASP A 3 -4.09 -20.36 -1.61
N VAL A 4 -4.47 -19.52 -2.56
CA VAL A 4 -4.98 -18.19 -2.32
C VAL A 4 -6.49 -18.29 -2.10
N MET A 5 -6.94 -18.20 -0.85
CA MET A 5 -8.37 -18.10 -0.55
C MET A 5 -8.84 -16.66 -0.65
N THR A 6 -9.73 -16.39 -1.58
CA THR A 6 -10.42 -15.11 -1.75
C THR A 6 -11.57 -14.97 -0.76
N ALA A 7 -11.65 -13.87 -0.04
CA ALA A 7 -12.78 -13.51 0.81
C ALA A 7 -13.91 -12.84 0.00
N SER A 8 -15.16 -13.14 0.34
CA SER A 8 -16.40 -12.78 -0.36
C SER A 8 -16.73 -11.28 -0.43
N PRO A 9 -17.52 -10.84 -1.43
CA PRO A 9 -17.70 -9.45 -1.80
C PRO A 9 -18.88 -8.77 -1.08
N GLY A 10 -18.68 -7.52 -0.71
CA GLY A 10 -19.74 -6.58 -0.35
C GLY A 10 -19.75 -5.36 -1.27
N THR A 11 -20.73 -5.33 -2.15
CA THR A 11 -21.45 -4.18 -2.72
C THR A 11 -20.84 -3.34 -3.87
N LYS A 12 -21.58 -3.41 -4.99
CA LYS A 12 -21.72 -2.55 -6.19
C LYS A 12 -20.54 -2.45 -7.18
N ALA A 13 -20.82 -3.05 -8.34
CA ALA A 13 -19.98 -3.16 -9.51
C ALA A 13 -19.71 -1.82 -10.21
N SER A 14 -18.44 -1.48 -10.35
CA SER A 14 -17.93 -0.86 -11.57
C SER A 14 -17.46 -1.98 -12.51
N THR A 15 -17.67 -1.85 -13.80
CA THR A 15 -17.53 -2.92 -14.80
C THR A 15 -16.07 -3.22 -15.18
N GLY A 16 -15.09 -3.09 -14.28
CA GLY A 16 -13.68 -3.43 -14.50
C GLY A 16 -12.89 -3.51 -13.21
N ALA A 17 -11.86 -4.34 -13.18
CA ALA A 17 -10.92 -4.38 -12.05
C ALA A 17 -10.11 -3.08 -12.00
N LEU A 18 -9.89 -2.54 -10.80
CA LEU A 18 -8.99 -1.42 -10.54
C LEU A 18 -7.54 -1.84 -10.78
N MET A 19 -7.19 -3.07 -10.32
CA MET A 19 -5.91 -3.70 -10.57
C MET A 19 -6.10 -5.14 -11.02
N GLU A 20 -5.30 -5.57 -11.99
CA GLU A 20 -5.24 -6.94 -12.48
C GLU A 20 -3.78 -7.41 -12.51
N LEU A 21 -3.50 -8.52 -11.86
CA LEU A 21 -2.25 -9.26 -12.01
C LEU A 21 -2.52 -10.52 -12.81
N ARG A 22 -1.67 -10.84 -13.79
CA ARG A 22 -1.75 -12.09 -14.56
C ARG A 22 -0.37 -12.69 -14.75
N GLY A 23 -0.21 -13.91 -14.23
CA GLY A 23 1.03 -14.65 -14.33
C GLY A 23 2.23 -13.85 -13.80
N LEU A 24 2.07 -13.07 -12.72
CA LEU A 24 3.16 -12.25 -12.21
C LEU A 24 4.26 -13.14 -11.63
N GLU A 25 5.43 -13.06 -12.22
CA GLU A 25 6.65 -13.71 -11.75
C GLU A 25 7.68 -12.65 -11.32
N ALA A 26 8.54 -13.01 -10.37
CA ALA A 26 9.57 -12.11 -9.87
C ALA A 26 10.81 -12.86 -9.39
N TRP A 27 11.98 -12.20 -9.51
CA TRP A 27 13.28 -12.75 -9.11
C TRP A 27 14.12 -11.73 -8.34
N TYR A 28 14.80 -12.21 -7.30
CA TYR A 28 15.92 -11.51 -6.65
C TYR A 28 17.22 -12.21 -7.10
N GLY A 29 17.96 -11.59 -8.02
CA GLY A 29 19.07 -12.24 -8.68
C GLY A 29 18.62 -13.52 -9.41
N GLU A 30 19.18 -14.66 -9.05
CA GLU A 30 18.79 -15.97 -9.60
C GLU A 30 17.62 -16.64 -8.86
N SER A 31 17.22 -16.11 -7.71
CA SER A 31 16.13 -16.71 -6.92
C SER A 31 14.77 -16.33 -7.49
N HIS A 32 14.04 -17.31 -8.03
CA HIS A 32 12.65 -17.16 -8.47
C HIS A 32 11.72 -17.18 -7.26
N VAL A 33 11.06 -16.07 -6.95
CA VAL A 33 10.30 -15.91 -5.70
C VAL A 33 8.79 -15.79 -5.90
N LEU A 34 8.33 -15.43 -7.09
CA LEU A 34 6.92 -15.47 -7.48
C LEU A 34 6.76 -16.31 -8.74
N HIS A 35 5.81 -17.23 -8.72
CA HIS A 35 5.62 -18.28 -9.72
C HIS A 35 4.25 -18.19 -10.41
N GLY A 36 3.91 -17.04 -10.95
CA GLY A 36 2.66 -16.84 -11.68
C GLY A 36 1.50 -16.47 -10.77
N VAL A 37 1.54 -15.28 -10.16
CA VAL A 37 0.47 -14.76 -9.28
C VAL A 37 -0.61 -14.09 -10.12
N ASP A 38 -1.87 -14.49 -9.88
CA ASP A 38 -3.07 -13.89 -10.47
C ASP A 38 -3.92 -13.26 -9.36
N ILE A 39 -4.26 -11.98 -9.49
CA ILE A 39 -5.10 -11.24 -8.52
C ILE A 39 -5.93 -10.22 -9.29
N ASP A 40 -7.21 -10.09 -8.90
CA ASP A 40 -8.08 -8.98 -9.30
C ASP A 40 -8.48 -8.18 -8.07
N ILE A 41 -8.39 -6.86 -8.17
CA ILE A 41 -8.84 -5.93 -7.13
C ILE A 41 -9.81 -4.94 -7.78
N ARG A 42 -11.01 -4.81 -7.20
CA ARG A 42 -12.02 -3.86 -7.65
C ARG A 42 -11.96 -2.58 -6.80
N GLU A 43 -12.58 -1.53 -7.30
CA GLU A 43 -12.75 -0.31 -6.53
C GLU A 43 -13.61 -0.56 -5.28
N GLY A 44 -13.18 -0.03 -4.11
CA GLY A 44 -13.84 -0.25 -2.83
C GLY A 44 -13.67 -1.66 -2.25
N GLU A 45 -12.81 -2.50 -2.85
CA GLU A 45 -12.55 -3.85 -2.37
C GLU A 45 -11.30 -3.89 -1.46
N VAL A 46 -11.38 -4.67 -0.39
CA VAL A 46 -10.23 -5.00 0.46
C VAL A 46 -9.82 -6.44 0.18
N VAL A 47 -8.60 -6.62 -0.33
CA VAL A 47 -8.02 -7.94 -0.63
C VAL A 47 -6.89 -8.23 0.36
N THR A 48 -6.94 -9.39 1.01
CA THR A 48 -5.89 -9.81 1.95
C THR A 48 -5.07 -10.95 1.35
N LEU A 49 -3.75 -10.75 1.32
CA LEU A 49 -2.80 -11.81 0.95
C LEU A 49 -2.50 -12.66 2.18
N LEU A 50 -2.99 -13.88 2.20
CA LEU A 50 -2.75 -14.85 3.28
C LEU A 50 -1.64 -15.82 2.88
N GLY A 51 -0.82 -16.18 3.86
CA GLY A 51 0.26 -17.14 3.66
C GLY A 51 1.31 -17.12 4.77
N ARG A 52 2.09 -18.19 4.86
CA ARG A 52 3.21 -18.30 5.83
C ARG A 52 4.30 -17.27 5.49
N ASN A 53 5.20 -17.04 6.44
CA ASN A 53 6.41 -16.25 6.16
C ASN A 53 7.20 -16.90 5.03
N GLY A 54 7.64 -16.08 4.07
CA GLY A 54 8.29 -16.55 2.84
C GLY A 54 7.32 -16.96 1.71
N ALA A 55 6.00 -16.88 1.88
CA ALA A 55 5.02 -17.22 0.83
C ALA A 55 4.95 -16.19 -0.34
N GLY A 56 5.75 -15.12 -0.30
CA GLY A 56 5.80 -14.14 -1.38
C GLY A 56 4.91 -12.91 -1.20
N LYS A 57 4.23 -12.72 -0.06
CA LYS A 57 3.34 -11.56 0.19
C LYS A 57 4.03 -10.22 -0.08
N THR A 58 5.10 -9.92 0.64
CA THR A 58 5.92 -8.72 0.46
C THR A 58 6.50 -8.62 -0.95
N SER A 59 6.95 -9.76 -1.52
CA SER A 59 7.49 -9.79 -2.89
C SER A 59 6.43 -9.44 -3.93
N THR A 60 5.17 -9.84 -3.73
CA THR A 60 4.04 -9.46 -4.59
C THR A 60 3.80 -7.94 -4.52
N LEU A 61 3.68 -7.36 -3.32
CA LEU A 61 3.49 -5.92 -3.15
C LEU A 61 4.65 -5.12 -3.75
N ARG A 62 5.89 -5.54 -3.49
CA ARG A 62 7.10 -4.92 -4.06
C ARG A 62 7.17 -5.04 -5.57
N SER A 63 6.69 -6.16 -6.14
CA SER A 63 6.64 -6.35 -7.59
C SER A 63 5.62 -5.42 -8.24
N ILE A 64 4.44 -5.24 -7.65
CA ILE A 64 3.45 -4.28 -8.11
C ILE A 64 4.06 -2.86 -8.13
N MET A 65 4.80 -2.48 -7.07
CA MET A 65 5.45 -1.16 -6.97
C MET A 65 6.69 -0.98 -7.83
N GLY A 66 7.09 -1.99 -8.59
CA GLY A 66 8.29 -1.86 -9.41
C GLY A 66 9.61 -1.94 -8.65
N LEU A 67 9.59 -2.38 -7.40
CA LEU A 67 10.76 -2.44 -6.51
C LEU A 67 11.56 -3.74 -6.65
N VAL A 68 11.01 -4.77 -7.31
CA VAL A 68 11.76 -5.99 -7.65
C VAL A 68 12.37 -5.81 -9.04
N PRO A 69 13.70 -5.97 -9.21
CA PRO A 69 14.39 -5.63 -10.45
C PRO A 69 13.95 -6.45 -11.67
N ARG A 70 13.75 -7.76 -11.50
CA ARG A 70 13.35 -8.68 -12.58
C ARG A 70 11.95 -9.21 -12.33
N ARG A 71 11.03 -8.83 -13.21
CA ARG A 71 9.61 -9.20 -13.18
C ARG A 71 9.15 -9.59 -14.58
N SER A 72 8.14 -10.46 -14.66
CA SER A 72 7.41 -10.78 -15.90
C SER A 72 5.93 -11.01 -15.62
N GLY A 73 5.14 -11.26 -16.66
CA GLY A 73 3.70 -11.33 -16.59
C GLY A 73 3.06 -9.98 -16.89
N SER A 74 1.92 -9.68 -16.24
CA SER A 74 1.20 -8.43 -16.45
C SER A 74 0.75 -7.84 -15.11
N VAL A 75 0.90 -6.53 -14.95
CA VAL A 75 0.40 -5.71 -13.84
C VAL A 75 -0.37 -4.55 -14.43
N LYS A 76 -1.69 -4.65 -14.50
CA LYS A 76 -2.54 -3.58 -15.01
C LYS A 76 -3.20 -2.82 -13.88
N TYR A 77 -3.14 -1.50 -13.94
CA TYR A 77 -3.85 -0.59 -13.05
C TYR A 77 -4.65 0.40 -13.89
N GLU A 78 -5.96 0.49 -13.63
CA GLU A 78 -6.90 1.27 -14.45
C GLU A 78 -6.76 0.95 -15.96
N GLY A 79 -6.59 -0.34 -16.29
CA GLY A 79 -6.42 -0.85 -17.65
C GLY A 79 -5.06 -0.57 -18.32
N LYS A 80 -4.13 0.11 -17.65
CA LYS A 80 -2.78 0.42 -18.17
C LYS A 80 -1.75 -0.57 -17.62
N GLU A 81 -0.82 -1.00 -18.46
CA GLU A 81 0.25 -1.94 -18.09
C GLU A 81 1.39 -1.25 -17.35
N PHE A 82 1.82 -1.82 -16.21
CA PHE A 82 2.86 -1.29 -15.33
C PHE A 82 3.97 -2.29 -14.99
N VAL A 83 3.95 -3.53 -15.51
CA VAL A 83 4.94 -4.56 -15.12
C VAL A 83 6.38 -4.09 -15.29
N ASN A 84 6.67 -3.27 -16.31
CA ASN A 84 8.01 -2.73 -16.58
C ASN A 84 8.16 -1.25 -16.15
N ALA A 85 7.13 -0.69 -15.47
CA ALA A 85 7.19 0.71 -15.07
C ALA A 85 8.14 0.92 -13.89
N ARG A 86 8.71 2.13 -13.82
CA ARG A 86 9.54 2.57 -12.68
C ARG A 86 8.65 2.88 -11.46
N PRO A 87 9.18 2.71 -10.23
CA PRO A 87 8.42 2.97 -8.99
C PRO A 87 7.80 4.37 -8.91
N ASP A 88 8.51 5.40 -9.38
CA ASP A 88 8.01 6.78 -9.38
C ASP A 88 6.81 6.98 -10.31
N ILE A 89 6.77 6.29 -11.45
CA ILE A 89 5.63 6.31 -12.38
C ILE A 89 4.43 5.60 -11.77
N ILE A 90 4.66 4.45 -11.13
CA ILE A 90 3.60 3.67 -10.44
C ILE A 90 2.98 4.49 -9.31
N ALA A 91 3.81 5.10 -8.47
CA ALA A 91 3.33 5.94 -7.38
C ALA A 91 2.51 7.15 -7.89
N ARG A 92 2.97 7.83 -8.94
CA ARG A 92 2.24 8.95 -9.57
C ARG A 92 0.94 8.53 -10.24
N ALA A 93 0.82 7.27 -10.65
CA ALA A 93 -0.44 6.73 -11.17
C ALA A 93 -1.52 6.59 -10.10
N GLY A 94 -1.17 6.66 -8.81
CA GLY A 94 -2.12 6.60 -7.70
C GLY A 94 -2.11 5.26 -6.95
N ILE A 95 -0.96 4.57 -6.94
CA ILE A 95 -0.71 3.40 -6.12
C ILE A 95 0.25 3.80 -5.00
N ALA A 96 -0.16 3.64 -3.74
CA ALA A 96 0.67 3.93 -2.59
C ALA A 96 1.06 2.63 -1.85
N TYR A 97 2.27 2.62 -1.29
CA TYR A 97 2.81 1.47 -0.59
C TYR A 97 3.30 1.85 0.82
N CYS A 98 2.83 1.11 1.80
CA CYS A 98 3.33 1.17 3.17
C CYS A 98 4.12 -0.12 3.44
N PRO A 99 5.46 -0.06 3.49
CA PRO A 99 6.30 -1.22 3.78
C PRO A 99 6.23 -1.61 5.26
N GLU A 100 6.60 -2.84 5.57
CA GLU A 100 6.73 -3.35 6.95
C GLU A 100 7.63 -2.46 7.82
N GLU A 101 8.74 -1.97 7.27
CA GLU A 101 9.69 -1.07 7.95
C GLU A 101 9.15 0.36 8.13
N ARG A 102 7.88 0.63 7.77
CA ARG A 102 7.15 1.90 7.92
C ARG A 102 7.72 3.08 7.13
N GLY A 103 9.03 3.13 6.86
CA GLY A 103 9.70 4.16 6.07
C GLY A 103 9.56 5.58 6.63
N ILE A 104 9.56 5.72 7.96
CA ILE A 104 9.47 7.02 8.66
C ILE A 104 10.81 7.74 8.54
N PHE A 105 10.77 9.05 8.26
CA PHE A 105 11.95 9.91 8.30
C PHE A 105 12.25 10.30 9.75
N ALA A 106 13.29 9.70 10.29
CA ALA A 106 13.63 9.74 11.71
C ALA A 106 13.93 11.17 12.25
N SER A 107 14.53 12.02 11.41
CA SER A 107 14.91 13.41 11.75
C SER A 107 13.77 14.42 11.62
N LEU A 108 12.72 14.07 10.88
CA LEU A 108 11.56 14.92 10.66
C LEU A 108 10.54 14.76 11.79
N ASP A 109 9.82 15.83 12.12
CA ASP A 109 8.67 15.74 13.00
C ASP A 109 7.47 15.05 12.31
N VAL A 110 6.40 14.78 13.07
CA VAL A 110 5.18 14.12 12.55
C VAL A 110 4.57 14.93 11.41
N THR A 111 4.44 16.25 11.59
CA THR A 111 3.85 17.12 10.57
C THR A 111 4.69 17.13 9.29
N GLU A 112 6.00 17.24 9.42
CA GLU A 112 6.93 17.20 8.28
C GLU A 112 6.87 15.86 7.55
N ASN A 113 6.85 14.75 8.30
CA ASN A 113 6.65 13.42 7.72
C ASN A 113 5.35 13.33 6.92
N LEU A 114 4.23 13.85 7.46
CA LEU A 114 2.95 13.85 6.78
C LEU A 114 2.95 14.70 5.51
N MET A 115 3.66 15.82 5.51
CA MET A 115 3.69 16.77 4.39
C MET A 115 4.68 16.40 3.28
N LEU A 116 5.61 15.48 3.56
CA LEU A 116 6.67 15.13 2.62
C LEU A 116 6.17 14.48 1.32
N PRO A 117 5.23 13.49 1.34
CA PRO A 117 4.73 12.91 0.10
C PRO A 117 3.89 13.92 -0.68
N PRO A 118 4.12 14.06 -2.01
CA PRO A 118 3.27 14.90 -2.83
C PRO A 118 1.87 14.32 -2.96
N MET A 119 0.88 15.17 -3.15
CA MET A 119 -0.43 14.73 -3.63
C MET A 119 -0.30 14.26 -5.08
N VAL A 120 -0.67 13.01 -5.34
CA VAL A 120 -0.60 12.41 -6.69
C VAL A 120 -1.93 12.49 -7.43
N ARG A 121 -3.05 12.59 -6.66
CA ARG A 121 -4.41 12.74 -7.18
C ARG A 121 -5.26 13.58 -6.23
N PRO A 122 -6.37 14.18 -6.69
CA PRO A 122 -7.41 14.74 -5.83
C PRO A 122 -7.98 13.68 -4.89
N GLY A 123 -8.48 14.09 -3.72
CA GLY A 123 -9.09 13.19 -2.73
C GLY A 123 -8.14 12.72 -1.63
N GLY A 124 -6.89 13.19 -1.62
CA GLY A 124 -6.00 13.00 -0.46
C GLY A 124 -6.53 13.72 0.78
N LEU A 125 -6.47 13.06 1.94
CA LEU A 125 -6.98 13.61 3.18
C LEU A 125 -6.18 14.83 3.62
N PRO A 126 -6.82 15.97 3.93
CA PRO A 126 -6.16 17.14 4.50
C PRO A 126 -5.65 16.82 5.92
N LEU A 127 -4.75 17.65 6.42
CA LEU A 127 -4.03 17.39 7.67
C LEU A 127 -4.97 17.35 8.90
N ASP A 128 -6.01 18.16 8.91
CA ASP A 128 -7.03 18.21 9.97
C ASP A 128 -7.87 16.93 10.02
N GLU A 129 -8.22 16.36 8.86
CA GLU A 129 -8.89 15.05 8.80
C GLU A 129 -7.96 13.91 9.25
N ILE A 130 -6.68 13.94 8.84
CA ILE A 130 -5.66 13.00 9.33
C ILE A 130 -5.57 13.07 10.87
N TYR A 131 -5.55 14.25 11.45
CA TYR A 131 -5.49 14.42 12.90
C TYR A 131 -6.79 14.05 13.62
N THR A 132 -7.92 14.09 12.92
CA THR A 132 -9.19 13.56 13.43
C THR A 132 -9.18 12.03 13.47
N LEU A 133 -8.63 11.38 12.45
CA LEU A 133 -8.48 9.93 12.37
C LEU A 133 -7.43 9.38 13.33
N PHE A 134 -6.34 10.12 13.51
CA PHE A 134 -5.21 9.73 14.34
C PHE A 134 -4.89 10.81 15.39
N PRO A 135 -5.72 10.96 16.45
CA PRO A 135 -5.53 12.01 17.46
C PRO A 135 -4.16 11.98 18.13
N ASN A 136 -3.60 10.78 18.35
CA ASN A 136 -2.26 10.60 18.90
C ASN A 136 -1.16 11.27 18.05
N LEU A 137 -1.32 11.29 16.72
CA LEU A 137 -0.38 12.01 15.84
C LEU A 137 -0.48 13.52 16.00
N LYS A 138 -1.68 14.05 16.28
CA LYS A 138 -1.87 15.47 16.58
C LYS A 138 -1.15 15.88 17.86
N GLU A 139 -1.27 15.08 18.93
CA GLU A 139 -0.59 15.32 20.20
C GLU A 139 0.92 15.27 20.05
N ARG A 140 1.41 14.48 19.11
CA ARG A 140 2.83 14.29 18.78
C ARG A 140 3.30 15.10 17.57
N ALA A 141 2.52 16.08 17.08
CA ALA A 141 2.77 16.78 15.82
C ALA A 141 4.20 17.32 15.66
N ARG A 142 4.83 17.78 16.76
CA ARG A 142 6.21 18.28 16.82
C ARG A 142 7.24 17.27 17.31
N SER A 143 6.84 16.04 17.58
CA SER A 143 7.75 14.98 18.00
C SER A 143 8.47 14.39 16.78
N GLN A 144 9.78 14.15 16.89
CA GLN A 144 10.55 13.47 15.86
C GLN A 144 10.08 12.02 15.70
N GLY A 145 10.20 11.46 14.49
CA GLY A 145 9.79 10.10 14.17
C GLY A 145 10.44 9.04 15.06
N THR A 146 11.67 9.25 15.51
CA THR A 146 12.40 8.37 16.44
C THR A 146 11.82 8.33 17.85
N LYS A 147 11.04 9.34 18.24
CA LYS A 147 10.43 9.43 19.58
C LYS A 147 9.02 8.83 19.64
N LEU A 148 8.52 8.33 18.52
CA LEU A 148 7.23 7.68 18.42
C LEU A 148 7.34 6.20 18.83
N SER A 149 6.30 5.68 19.48
CA SER A 149 6.13 4.25 19.68
C SER A 149 5.96 3.53 18.35
N GLY A 150 6.15 2.20 18.34
CA GLY A 150 5.95 1.40 17.13
C GLY A 150 4.56 1.54 16.50
N GLY A 151 3.52 1.63 17.34
CA GLY A 151 2.13 1.87 16.88
C GLY A 151 1.94 3.26 16.29
N GLU A 152 2.48 4.32 16.93
CA GLU A 152 2.43 5.68 16.39
C GLU A 152 3.20 5.82 15.07
N GLN A 153 4.33 5.13 14.92
CA GLN A 153 5.07 5.10 13.66
C GLN A 153 4.27 4.42 12.55
N GLN A 154 3.53 3.35 12.87
CA GLN A 154 2.65 2.68 11.91
C GLN A 154 1.49 3.58 11.50
N MET A 155 0.84 4.25 12.47
CA MET A 155 -0.20 5.26 12.18
C MET A 155 0.34 6.36 11.26
N LEU A 156 1.55 6.86 11.54
CA LEU A 156 2.18 7.89 10.72
C LEU A 156 2.47 7.42 9.29
N ALA A 157 2.96 6.18 9.13
CA ALA A 157 3.22 5.59 7.81
C ALA A 157 1.93 5.50 6.96
N ILE A 158 0.84 5.06 7.57
CA ILE A 158 -0.46 4.96 6.90
C ILE A 158 -1.05 6.34 6.63
N ALA A 159 -1.02 7.24 7.61
CA ALA A 159 -1.49 8.62 7.45
C ALA A 159 -0.81 9.34 6.28
N ARG A 160 0.49 9.10 6.07
CA ARG A 160 1.25 9.64 4.94
C ARG A 160 0.67 9.24 3.58
N ILE A 161 0.33 7.95 3.41
CA ILE A 161 -0.22 7.47 2.13
C ILE A 161 -1.65 7.92 1.91
N LEU A 162 -2.48 8.06 2.96
CA LEU A 162 -3.84 8.60 2.87
C LEU A 162 -3.87 10.03 2.37
N ARG A 163 -2.83 10.82 2.65
CA ARG A 163 -2.70 12.20 2.16
C ARG A 163 -2.43 12.30 0.65
N THR A 164 -1.88 11.25 0.04
CA THR A 164 -1.45 11.31 -1.37
C THR A 164 -2.60 11.35 -2.38
N GLY A 165 -3.81 10.94 -2.00
CA GLY A 165 -4.93 10.74 -2.90
C GLY A 165 -4.81 9.47 -3.75
N ALA A 166 -3.93 8.53 -3.37
CA ALA A 166 -3.83 7.24 -4.05
C ALA A 166 -5.13 6.45 -3.89
N ARG A 167 -5.60 5.83 -4.99
CA ARG A 167 -6.82 5.01 -5.01
C ARG A 167 -6.56 3.56 -4.64
N LEU A 168 -5.31 3.10 -4.74
CA LEU A 168 -4.90 1.77 -4.32
C LEU A 168 -3.83 1.88 -3.25
N LEU A 169 -4.10 1.30 -2.09
CA LEU A 169 -3.17 1.24 -0.97
C LEU A 169 -2.66 -0.19 -0.80
N LEU A 170 -1.36 -0.36 -0.89
CA LEU A 170 -0.67 -1.61 -0.64
C LEU A 170 -0.05 -1.54 0.77
N LEU A 171 -0.50 -2.41 1.67
CA LEU A 171 -0.07 -2.44 3.07
C LEU A 171 0.66 -3.75 3.34
N ASP A 172 1.92 -3.67 3.73
CA ASP A 172 2.75 -4.82 4.07
C ASP A 172 2.75 -5.00 5.59
N GLU A 173 2.13 -6.08 6.06
CA GLU A 173 1.96 -6.42 7.48
C GLU A 173 1.46 -5.22 8.34
N PRO A 174 0.30 -4.62 8.01
CA PRO A 174 -0.27 -3.59 8.87
C PRO A 174 -0.56 -4.20 10.23
N SER A 175 -0.07 -3.56 11.31
CA SER A 175 -0.27 -4.06 12.68
C SER A 175 -1.75 -4.19 13.01
N GLU A 176 -2.10 -5.23 13.78
CA GLU A 176 -3.45 -5.47 14.29
C GLU A 176 -4.01 -4.21 14.96
N GLY A 177 -5.21 -3.80 14.58
CA GLY A 177 -5.91 -2.62 15.14
C GLY A 177 -6.00 -1.42 14.20
N LEU A 178 -5.16 -1.31 13.17
CA LEU A 178 -5.25 -0.23 12.18
C LEU A 178 -6.13 -0.59 10.97
N ALA A 179 -6.28 -1.88 10.67
CA ALA A 179 -7.14 -2.36 9.60
C ALA A 179 -8.58 -1.83 9.69
N PRO A 180 -9.26 -1.81 10.87
CA PRO A 180 -10.63 -1.28 10.97
C PRO A 180 -10.74 0.20 10.61
N VAL A 181 -9.77 1.03 11.02
CA VAL A 181 -9.77 2.47 10.73
C VAL A 181 -9.61 2.73 9.24
N ILE A 182 -8.74 1.96 8.57
CA ILE A 182 -8.50 2.08 7.13
C ILE A 182 -9.72 1.61 6.33
N VAL A 183 -10.32 0.47 6.71
CA VAL A 183 -11.51 -0.07 6.06
C VAL A 183 -12.69 0.90 6.15
N GLN A 184 -12.89 1.58 7.27
CA GLN A 184 -13.95 2.58 7.44
C GLN A 184 -13.76 3.83 6.58
N GLN A 185 -12.54 4.12 6.13
CA GLN A 185 -12.23 5.31 5.32
C GLN A 185 -12.21 5.05 3.81
N ILE A 186 -12.06 3.79 3.40
CA ILE A 186 -12.00 3.40 1.98
C ILE A 186 -13.38 2.89 1.50
N GLY A 187 -14.26 2.53 2.40
CA GLY A 187 -15.65 2.09 2.11
C GLY A 187 -16.63 3.23 2.15
#